data_547e7c1a2978f38a5b445bf2d12004f0
#
_entry.id   547e7c1a2978f38a5b445bf2d12004f0
#
_cell.length_a   1.000
_cell.length_b   1.000
_cell.length_c   1.000
_cell.angle_alpha   90.00
_cell.angle_beta   90.00
_cell.angle_gamma   90.00
#
_symmetry.space_group_name_H-M   'P 1'
#
loop_
_entity.id
_entity.type
_entity.pdbx_description
1 polymer ?
#
loop_
_entity_poly.entity_id
_entity_poly.type
_entity_poly.pdbx_seq_one_letter_code
_entity_poly.pdbx_strand_id
1 'polypeptide(L)'
;DLPNASFAGQHDTYLNIRGEDNLIKSVKDCFASLFNSHAISYRKTHDIQLCDIKISVAVQKMIRSDIGSAGVAFSLDPETGYDKAIVINSAFGLGELVVSGGVKPDEFILDKRVLRDIEGDPIIIKKKGDKNTKIVYDMENGGIKEIETSENERLSYSMTNNQMVALGRYILQLETTYSKLFNKKLGVDVEWAIDGIDHNIYVIQTRPETIHSNEGDNLEIHNYIMDERSDVLVTGVAVGDKISSGKICLLKNIHESAQFEQGDILVTDMTTPDWEPIMKISSGIITNKGGRTCHA
;
A
#
# COMPACT_ATOMS: atom_id res chain seq x y z
N ASP A 1 12.95 -6.45 6.26
CA ASP A 1 12.36 -5.87 7.47
C ASP A 1 12.98 -6.49 8.72
N LEU A 2 13.12 -5.70 9.76
CA LEU A 2 13.50 -6.16 11.09
C LEU A 2 12.24 -6.52 11.89
N PRO A 3 12.36 -7.35 12.96
CA PRO A 3 11.17 -7.75 13.74
C PRO A 3 10.32 -6.59 14.27
N ASN A 4 10.94 -5.43 14.52
CA ASN A 4 10.28 -4.24 15.07
C ASN A 4 10.36 -3.01 14.14
N ALA A 5 10.77 -3.17 12.89
CA ALA A 5 10.91 -2.07 11.95
C ALA A 5 10.63 -2.52 10.52
N SER A 6 9.63 -1.93 9.89
CA SER A 6 9.31 -2.14 8.48
C SER A 6 10.10 -1.15 7.61
N PHE A 7 10.79 -1.66 6.59
CA PHE A 7 11.51 -0.85 5.61
C PHE A 7 10.67 -0.56 4.36
N ALA A 8 9.35 -0.67 4.46
CA ALA A 8 8.45 -0.36 3.36
C ALA A 8 8.66 1.08 2.86
N GLY A 9 8.81 1.25 1.55
CA GLY A 9 9.02 2.55 0.93
C GLY A 9 10.38 3.23 1.19
N GLN A 10 11.31 2.54 1.88
CA GLN A 10 12.60 3.12 2.24
C GLN A 10 13.66 3.03 1.13
N HIS A 11 13.46 2.18 0.14
CA HIS A 11 14.42 1.93 -0.94
C HIS A 11 13.77 2.06 -2.31
N ASP A 12 14.59 2.44 -3.30
CA ASP A 12 14.11 2.70 -4.65
C ASP A 12 13.86 1.42 -5.43
N THR A 13 12.84 1.48 -6.28
CA THR A 13 12.50 0.44 -7.27
C THR A 13 12.52 1.04 -8.67
N TYR A 14 13.17 0.37 -9.60
CA TYR A 14 13.27 0.80 -10.99
C TYR A 14 12.49 -0.14 -11.90
N LEU A 15 11.55 0.42 -12.67
CA LEU A 15 10.61 -0.33 -13.48
C LEU A 15 10.94 -0.22 -14.97
N ASN A 16 10.59 -1.25 -15.75
CA ASN A 16 10.78 -1.33 -17.20
C ASN A 16 12.23 -1.05 -17.64
N ILE A 17 13.20 -1.58 -16.90
CA ILE A 17 14.62 -1.47 -17.25
C ILE A 17 14.95 -2.39 -18.41
N ARG A 18 15.67 -1.87 -19.42
CA ARG A 18 16.05 -2.59 -20.62
C ARG A 18 17.54 -2.40 -20.94
N GLY A 19 18.18 -3.48 -21.33
CA GLY A 19 19.61 -3.52 -21.66
C GLY A 19 20.52 -3.66 -20.44
N GLU A 20 21.71 -4.21 -20.68
CA GLU A 20 22.66 -4.58 -19.63
C GLU A 20 23.19 -3.36 -18.86
N ASP A 21 23.58 -2.30 -19.57
CA ASP A 21 24.14 -1.09 -18.95
C ASP A 21 23.13 -0.41 -18.02
N ASN A 22 21.86 -0.31 -18.45
CA ASN A 22 20.79 0.25 -17.64
C ASN A 22 20.48 -0.64 -16.43
N LEU A 23 20.53 -1.95 -16.59
CA LEU A 23 20.34 -2.89 -15.49
C LEU A 23 21.43 -2.71 -14.43
N ILE A 24 22.71 -2.69 -14.85
CA ILE A 24 23.85 -2.50 -13.93
C ILE A 24 23.74 -1.14 -13.22
N LYS A 25 23.37 -0.08 -13.96
CA LYS A 25 23.14 1.23 -13.38
C LYS A 25 22.04 1.18 -12.30
N SER A 26 20.86 0.63 -12.63
CA SER A 26 19.73 0.56 -11.70
C SER A 26 20.04 -0.27 -10.45
N VAL A 27 20.83 -1.34 -10.58
CA VAL A 27 21.31 -2.11 -9.42
C VAL A 27 22.19 -1.25 -8.51
N LYS A 28 23.10 -0.44 -9.08
CA LYS A 28 23.92 0.49 -8.30
C LYS A 28 23.08 1.59 -7.64
N ASP A 29 22.08 2.10 -8.35
CA ASP A 29 21.17 3.12 -7.85
C ASP A 29 20.29 2.56 -6.71
N CYS A 30 19.85 1.28 -6.78
CA CYS A 30 19.22 0.59 -5.66
C CYS A 30 20.13 0.52 -4.42
N PHE A 31 21.42 0.21 -4.58
CA PHE A 31 22.35 0.26 -3.44
C PHE A 31 22.54 1.69 -2.91
N ALA A 32 22.55 2.68 -3.78
CA ALA A 32 22.67 4.08 -3.40
C ALA A 32 21.44 4.59 -2.62
N SER A 33 20.26 3.99 -2.80
CA SER A 33 19.03 4.36 -2.07
C SER A 33 19.15 4.20 -0.55
N LEU A 34 20.11 3.42 -0.06
CA LEU A 34 20.45 3.39 1.37
C LEU A 34 20.84 4.76 1.94
N PHE A 35 21.28 5.68 1.10
CA PHE A 35 21.75 7.02 1.49
C PHE A 35 20.75 8.13 1.16
N ASN A 36 19.55 7.78 0.73
CA ASN A 36 18.46 8.74 0.56
C ASN A 36 18.08 9.35 1.91
N SER A 37 17.61 10.61 1.89
CA SER A 37 17.31 11.38 3.10
C SER A 37 16.31 10.67 4.02
N HIS A 38 15.25 10.10 3.45
CA HIS A 38 14.25 9.36 4.20
C HIS A 38 14.83 8.08 4.83
N ALA A 39 15.65 7.31 4.10
CA ALA A 39 16.30 6.11 4.62
C ALA A 39 17.27 6.44 5.78
N ILE A 40 18.00 7.57 5.70
CA ILE A 40 18.87 8.05 6.78
C ILE A 40 18.04 8.49 7.99
N SER A 41 16.97 9.24 7.77
CA SER A 41 16.07 9.72 8.83
C SER A 41 15.42 8.54 9.56
N TYR A 42 14.90 7.59 8.82
CA TYR A 42 14.29 6.36 9.37
C TYR A 42 15.26 5.61 10.28
N ARG A 43 16.50 5.38 9.81
CA ARG A 43 17.53 4.72 10.61
C ARG A 43 17.85 5.46 11.91
N LYS A 44 17.96 6.79 11.84
CA LYS A 44 18.19 7.61 13.04
C LYS A 44 17.05 7.46 14.05
N THR A 45 15.82 7.46 13.58
CA THR A 45 14.64 7.33 14.45
C THR A 45 14.58 5.97 15.15
N HIS A 46 15.05 4.91 14.48
CA HIS A 46 15.05 3.55 15.01
C HIS A 46 16.39 3.09 15.60
N ASP A 47 17.36 4.02 15.77
CA ASP A 47 18.72 3.74 16.28
C ASP A 47 19.44 2.60 15.55
N ILE A 48 19.25 2.53 14.22
CA ILE A 48 19.87 1.50 13.38
C ILE A 48 21.16 2.02 12.80
N GLN A 49 22.29 1.34 13.11
CA GLN A 49 23.60 1.71 12.60
C GLN A 49 23.78 1.29 11.14
N LEU A 50 24.46 2.12 10.35
CA LEU A 50 24.69 1.81 8.92
C LEU A 50 25.46 0.51 8.70
N CYS A 51 26.39 0.16 9.58
CA CYS A 51 27.17 -1.07 9.51
C CYS A 51 26.34 -2.35 9.69
N ASP A 52 25.16 -2.24 10.29
CA ASP A 52 24.27 -3.38 10.55
C ASP A 52 23.29 -3.65 9.40
N ILE A 53 23.25 -2.73 8.42
CA ILE A 53 22.30 -2.83 7.29
C ILE A 53 22.96 -3.51 6.11
N LYS A 54 22.22 -4.45 5.54
CA LYS A 54 22.52 -5.07 4.26
C LYS A 54 21.31 -4.96 3.35
N ILE A 55 21.55 -4.59 2.09
CA ILE A 55 20.50 -4.55 1.08
C ILE A 55 20.79 -5.61 0.02
N SER A 56 19.75 -6.31 -0.40
CA SER A 56 19.78 -7.20 -1.56
C SER A 56 18.96 -6.58 -2.68
N VAL A 57 19.42 -6.69 -3.91
CA VAL A 57 18.69 -6.25 -5.09
C VAL A 57 18.17 -7.46 -5.83
N ALA A 58 16.86 -7.54 -6.02
CA ALA A 58 16.21 -8.56 -6.82
C ALA A 58 15.89 -8.01 -8.22
N VAL A 59 16.26 -8.76 -9.25
CA VAL A 59 15.89 -8.45 -10.64
C VAL A 59 14.75 -9.37 -11.03
N GLN A 60 13.56 -8.80 -11.23
CA GLN A 60 12.35 -9.53 -11.59
C GLN A 60 11.96 -9.25 -13.04
N LYS A 61 11.43 -10.29 -13.71
CA LYS A 61 10.76 -10.08 -15.00
C LYS A 61 9.52 -9.22 -14.79
N MET A 62 9.40 -8.16 -15.58
CA MET A 62 8.22 -7.30 -15.54
C MET A 62 6.98 -8.03 -16.05
N ILE A 63 5.91 -7.97 -15.27
CA ILE A 63 4.59 -8.45 -15.68
C ILE A 63 3.90 -7.34 -16.46
N ARG A 64 3.20 -7.71 -17.54
CA ARG A 64 2.52 -6.77 -18.44
C ARG A 64 1.21 -6.23 -17.85
N SER A 65 1.26 -5.82 -16.59
CA SER A 65 0.13 -5.15 -15.94
C SER A 65 -0.12 -3.74 -16.47
N ASP A 66 0.83 -3.17 -17.20
CA ASP A 66 0.63 -1.91 -17.95
C ASP A 66 -0.59 -1.95 -18.88
N ILE A 67 -0.94 -3.13 -19.38
CA ILE A 67 -2.13 -3.44 -20.19
C ILE A 67 -3.10 -4.39 -19.47
N GLY A 68 -2.90 -4.61 -18.19
CA GLY A 68 -3.71 -5.41 -17.27
C GLY A 68 -4.10 -4.60 -16.04
N SER A 69 -3.93 -5.20 -14.87
CA SER A 69 -4.17 -4.55 -13.58
C SER A 69 -3.17 -5.03 -12.53
N ALA A 70 -3.04 -4.24 -11.47
CA ALA A 70 -2.18 -4.58 -10.36
C ALA A 70 -2.71 -3.97 -9.06
N GLY A 71 -2.13 -4.35 -7.94
CA GLY A 71 -2.50 -3.78 -6.66
C GLY A 71 -1.90 -4.47 -5.47
N VAL A 72 -2.52 -4.25 -4.32
CA VAL A 72 -2.14 -4.82 -3.04
C VAL A 72 -3.28 -5.63 -2.46
N ALA A 73 -2.95 -6.59 -1.64
CA ALA A 73 -3.94 -7.39 -0.93
C ALA A 73 -3.43 -7.78 0.44
N PHE A 74 -4.35 -7.89 1.39
CA PHE A 74 -4.08 -8.17 2.79
C PHE A 74 -4.86 -9.38 3.23
N SER A 75 -4.20 -10.28 3.95
CA SER A 75 -4.88 -11.46 4.50
C SER A 75 -5.69 -11.16 5.77
N LEU A 76 -5.76 -9.92 6.19
CA LEU A 76 -6.62 -9.40 7.24
C LEU A 76 -7.04 -7.98 6.87
N ASP A 77 -8.05 -7.44 7.54
CA ASP A 77 -8.38 -6.02 7.39
C ASP A 77 -7.27 -5.17 8.04
N PRO A 78 -6.54 -4.35 7.23
CA PRO A 78 -5.40 -3.59 7.74
C PRO A 78 -5.80 -2.47 8.74
N GLU A 79 -7.08 -2.09 8.81
CA GLU A 79 -7.56 -1.10 9.78
C GLU A 79 -7.92 -1.73 11.13
N THR A 80 -8.67 -2.84 11.07
CA THR A 80 -9.29 -3.43 12.27
C THR A 80 -8.56 -4.67 12.77
N GLY A 81 -7.62 -5.21 11.99
CA GLY A 81 -6.98 -6.50 12.27
C GLY A 81 -7.91 -7.71 12.10
N TYR A 82 -9.13 -7.52 11.54
CA TYR A 82 -10.09 -8.62 11.38
C TYR A 82 -9.55 -9.71 10.44
N ASP A 83 -9.27 -10.88 11.00
CA ASP A 83 -8.50 -11.95 10.39
C ASP A 83 -9.34 -12.94 9.53
N LYS A 84 -10.65 -12.72 9.39
CA LYS A 84 -11.54 -13.57 8.57
C LYS A 84 -11.83 -12.98 7.20
N ALA A 85 -11.34 -11.78 6.92
CA ALA A 85 -11.47 -11.12 5.63
C ALA A 85 -10.13 -11.12 4.87
N ILE A 86 -10.23 -11.06 3.54
CA ILE A 86 -9.15 -10.65 2.65
C ILE A 86 -9.58 -9.33 2.02
N VAL A 87 -8.73 -8.33 2.10
CA VAL A 87 -8.94 -7.02 1.46
C VAL A 87 -8.05 -6.93 0.23
N ILE A 88 -8.62 -6.61 -0.93
CA ILE A 88 -7.90 -6.47 -2.20
C ILE A 88 -8.15 -5.06 -2.73
N ASN A 89 -7.09 -4.32 -3.00
CA ASN A 89 -7.11 -3.05 -3.71
C ASN A 89 -6.51 -3.23 -5.10
N SER A 90 -7.19 -2.72 -6.13
CA SER A 90 -6.87 -2.98 -7.52
C SER A 90 -7.06 -1.75 -8.40
N ALA A 91 -6.14 -1.51 -9.32
CA ALA A 91 -6.29 -0.52 -10.37
C ALA A 91 -5.72 -1.02 -11.70
N PHE A 92 -6.08 -0.38 -12.81
CA PHE A 92 -5.46 -0.65 -14.10
C PHE A 92 -4.03 -0.12 -14.13
N GLY A 93 -3.16 -0.77 -14.91
CA GLY A 93 -1.77 -0.40 -15.05
C GLY A 93 -0.84 -1.01 -14.01
N LEU A 94 0.34 -0.41 -13.83
CA LEU A 94 1.33 -0.83 -12.84
C LEU A 94 0.87 -0.49 -11.43
N GLY A 95 1.25 -1.32 -10.45
CA GLY A 95 0.80 -1.23 -9.06
C GLY A 95 1.30 -0.02 -8.28
N GLU A 96 2.26 0.73 -8.81
CA GLU A 96 2.90 1.86 -8.11
C GLU A 96 1.91 2.92 -7.61
N LEU A 97 0.88 3.28 -8.41
CA LEU A 97 -0.15 4.23 -7.99
C LEU A 97 -1.05 3.70 -6.86
N VAL A 98 -1.25 2.39 -6.78
CA VAL A 98 -2.02 1.80 -5.67
C VAL A 98 -1.20 1.81 -4.39
N VAL A 99 0.08 1.43 -4.48
CA VAL A 99 1.01 1.39 -3.34
C VAL A 99 1.28 2.80 -2.81
N SER A 100 1.50 3.77 -3.70
CA SER A 100 1.76 5.17 -3.31
C SER A 100 0.49 5.94 -2.88
N GLY A 101 -0.72 5.39 -3.14
CA GLY A 101 -1.97 6.09 -2.90
C GLY A 101 -2.30 7.17 -3.95
N GLY A 102 -1.58 7.17 -5.09
CA GLY A 102 -1.80 8.14 -6.18
C GLY A 102 -3.11 7.99 -6.91
N VAL A 103 -3.79 6.86 -6.77
CA VAL A 103 -5.09 6.58 -7.37
C VAL A 103 -6.04 6.01 -6.31
N LYS A 104 -7.34 6.29 -6.46
CA LYS A 104 -8.39 5.63 -5.67
C LYS A 104 -8.77 4.30 -6.33
N PRO A 105 -8.33 3.15 -5.78
CA PRO A 105 -8.49 1.85 -6.38
C PRO A 105 -9.90 1.29 -6.21
N ASP A 106 -10.21 0.22 -6.95
CA ASP A 106 -11.31 -0.66 -6.59
C ASP A 106 -10.95 -1.40 -5.30
N GLU A 107 -11.93 -1.57 -4.42
CA GLU A 107 -11.80 -2.31 -3.17
C GLU A 107 -12.71 -3.54 -3.18
N PHE A 108 -12.14 -4.69 -2.86
CA PHE A 108 -12.87 -5.95 -2.76
C PHE A 108 -12.59 -6.60 -1.41
N ILE A 109 -13.64 -7.13 -0.78
CA ILE A 109 -13.53 -7.86 0.48
C ILE A 109 -14.09 -9.26 0.28
N LEU A 110 -13.28 -10.28 0.64
CA LEU A 110 -13.62 -11.68 0.54
C LEU A 110 -13.65 -12.32 1.92
N ASP A 111 -14.60 -13.23 2.15
CA ASP A 111 -14.67 -14.06 3.36
C ASP A 111 -13.74 -15.27 3.21
N LYS A 112 -12.75 -15.40 4.08
CA LYS A 112 -11.81 -16.52 4.09
C LYS A 112 -12.46 -17.86 4.36
N ARG A 113 -13.55 -17.91 5.13
CA ARG A 113 -14.24 -19.14 5.48
C ARG A 113 -14.89 -19.73 4.24
N VAL A 114 -15.57 -18.88 3.46
CA VAL A 114 -16.20 -19.29 2.20
C VAL A 114 -15.18 -19.65 1.13
N LEU A 115 -14.04 -18.93 1.09
CA LEU A 115 -12.93 -19.26 0.16
C LEU A 115 -12.32 -20.65 0.39
N ARG A 116 -12.35 -21.17 1.63
CA ARG A 116 -11.85 -22.49 1.98
C ARG A 116 -12.82 -23.60 1.61
N ASP A 117 -14.10 -23.31 1.67
CA ASP A 117 -15.18 -24.21 1.31
C ASP A 117 -15.48 -24.10 -0.19
N ILE A 118 -15.89 -25.18 -0.81
CA ILE A 118 -16.11 -25.25 -2.27
C ILE A 118 -17.44 -24.59 -2.67
N GLU A 119 -18.37 -24.43 -1.73
CA GLU A 119 -19.72 -23.91 -1.98
C GLU A 119 -19.87 -22.46 -1.47
N GLY A 120 -20.36 -21.57 -2.35
CA GLY A 120 -20.71 -20.19 -2.03
C GLY A 120 -19.86 -19.15 -2.76
N ASP A 121 -20.34 -17.92 -2.78
CA ASP A 121 -19.60 -16.76 -3.30
C ASP A 121 -18.84 -16.10 -2.13
N PRO A 122 -17.51 -16.12 -2.14
CA PRO A 122 -16.71 -15.52 -1.08
C PRO A 122 -16.66 -13.98 -1.15
N ILE A 123 -17.14 -13.36 -2.23
CA ILE A 123 -17.04 -11.91 -2.43
C ILE A 123 -18.16 -11.21 -1.63
N ILE A 124 -17.77 -10.52 -0.55
CA ILE A 124 -18.71 -9.79 0.33
C ILE A 124 -18.97 -8.38 -0.20
N ILE A 125 -17.90 -7.67 -0.57
CA ILE A 125 -17.97 -6.26 -0.97
C ILE A 125 -17.20 -6.06 -2.26
N LYS A 126 -17.78 -5.25 -3.13
CA LYS A 126 -17.12 -4.68 -4.32
C LYS A 126 -17.42 -3.20 -4.36
N LYS A 127 -16.40 -2.39 -4.19
CA LYS A 127 -16.49 -0.93 -4.23
C LYS A 127 -15.61 -0.42 -5.36
N LYS A 128 -16.20 0.34 -6.25
CA LYS A 128 -15.50 0.90 -7.39
C LYS A 128 -14.73 2.15 -6.99
N GLY A 129 -13.47 2.22 -7.39
CA GLY A 129 -12.65 3.42 -7.31
C GLY A 129 -12.78 4.30 -8.54
N ASP A 130 -12.29 5.53 -8.45
CA ASP A 130 -12.35 6.47 -9.57
C ASP A 130 -11.30 6.12 -10.64
N LYS A 131 -10.17 5.59 -10.28
CA LYS A 131 -9.09 5.10 -11.18
C LYS A 131 -8.79 6.05 -12.34
N ASN A 132 -8.66 7.36 -12.07
CA ASN A 132 -8.55 8.39 -13.10
C ASN A 132 -7.28 8.28 -13.94
N THR A 133 -6.19 7.78 -13.36
CA THR A 133 -4.90 7.62 -14.01
C THR A 133 -4.35 6.21 -13.81
N LYS A 134 -3.43 5.83 -14.68
CA LYS A 134 -2.66 4.59 -14.59
C LYS A 134 -1.24 4.79 -15.09
N ILE A 135 -0.31 3.99 -14.58
CA ILE A 135 1.07 3.95 -15.07
C ILE A 135 1.21 2.82 -16.09
N VAL A 136 1.82 3.14 -17.22
CA VAL A 136 2.11 2.21 -18.31
C VAL A 136 3.59 2.29 -18.70
N TYR A 137 4.07 1.31 -19.47
CA TYR A 137 5.41 1.39 -20.05
C TYR A 137 5.49 2.52 -21.07
N ASP A 138 6.55 3.32 -20.99
CA ASP A 138 6.93 4.20 -22.09
C ASP A 138 7.74 3.40 -23.12
N MET A 139 7.07 3.07 -24.23
CA MET A 139 7.68 2.25 -25.28
C MET A 139 8.66 3.04 -26.15
N GLU A 140 8.59 4.36 -26.12
CA GLU A 140 9.42 5.27 -26.94
C GLU A 140 10.71 5.66 -26.22
N ASN A 141 10.58 6.11 -24.95
CA ASN A 141 11.71 6.65 -24.21
C ASN A 141 12.28 5.66 -23.18
N GLY A 142 11.62 4.51 -23.00
CA GLY A 142 11.93 3.59 -21.89
C GLY A 142 11.35 4.07 -20.56
N GLY A 143 11.42 3.20 -19.53
CA GLY A 143 10.81 3.51 -18.23
C GLY A 143 9.28 3.44 -18.24
N ILE A 144 8.66 4.29 -17.45
CA ILE A 144 7.21 4.32 -17.24
C ILE A 144 6.67 5.73 -17.44
N LYS A 145 5.38 5.83 -17.74
CA LYS A 145 4.64 7.11 -17.79
C LYS A 145 3.24 6.96 -17.24
N GLU A 146 2.76 8.04 -16.65
CA GLU A 146 1.37 8.14 -16.19
C GLU A 146 0.49 8.67 -17.34
N ILE A 147 -0.68 8.04 -17.51
CA ILE A 147 -1.69 8.43 -18.49
C ILE A 147 -3.08 8.39 -17.86
N GLU A 148 -4.03 9.12 -18.43
CA GLU A 148 -5.44 9.00 -18.05
C GLU A 148 -5.99 7.62 -18.45
N THR A 149 -6.85 7.07 -17.59
CA THR A 149 -7.62 5.87 -17.91
C THR A 149 -8.75 6.21 -18.88
N SER A 150 -9.10 5.26 -19.74
CA SER A 150 -10.27 5.39 -20.58
C SER A 150 -11.57 5.42 -19.76
N GLU A 151 -12.64 5.97 -20.32
CA GLU A 151 -13.95 5.98 -19.67
C GLU A 151 -14.44 4.56 -19.35
N ASN A 152 -14.21 3.61 -20.24
CA ASN A 152 -14.56 2.21 -20.04
C ASN A 152 -13.82 1.61 -18.83
N GLU A 153 -12.54 1.90 -18.64
CA GLU A 153 -11.77 1.44 -17.48
C GLU A 153 -12.29 2.07 -16.18
N ARG A 154 -12.61 3.35 -16.19
CA ARG A 154 -13.20 4.03 -15.01
C ARG A 154 -14.56 3.44 -14.62
N LEU A 155 -15.37 3.06 -15.60
CA LEU A 155 -16.70 2.50 -15.37
C LEU A 155 -16.70 0.99 -15.06
N SER A 156 -15.61 0.27 -15.32
CA SER A 156 -15.48 -1.17 -15.05
C SER A 156 -14.66 -1.43 -13.77
N TYR A 157 -14.79 -2.64 -13.22
CA TYR A 157 -13.86 -3.14 -12.23
C TYR A 157 -12.57 -3.59 -12.92
N SER A 158 -11.44 -3.37 -12.25
CA SER A 158 -10.11 -3.75 -12.73
C SER A 158 -9.80 -5.25 -12.58
N MET A 159 -10.69 -6.01 -11.95
CA MET A 159 -10.64 -7.47 -11.80
C MET A 159 -11.99 -8.12 -12.04
N THR A 160 -11.96 -9.35 -12.56
CA THR A 160 -13.12 -10.24 -12.63
C THR A 160 -13.33 -10.99 -11.31
N ASN A 161 -14.55 -11.50 -11.07
CA ASN A 161 -14.83 -12.30 -9.88
C ASN A 161 -13.92 -13.55 -9.79
N ASN A 162 -13.66 -14.22 -10.90
CA ASN A 162 -12.78 -15.39 -10.94
C ASN A 162 -11.34 -15.04 -10.53
N GLN A 163 -10.84 -13.88 -10.96
CA GLN A 163 -9.51 -13.41 -10.58
C GLN A 163 -9.45 -13.05 -9.08
N MET A 164 -10.50 -12.41 -8.53
CA MET A 164 -10.57 -12.11 -7.09
C MET A 164 -10.50 -13.39 -6.26
N VAL A 165 -11.30 -14.40 -6.62
CA VAL A 165 -11.32 -15.70 -5.94
C VAL A 165 -9.98 -16.43 -6.05
N ALA A 166 -9.38 -16.43 -7.25
CA ALA A 166 -8.06 -17.05 -7.46
C ALA A 166 -6.96 -16.37 -6.64
N LEU A 167 -6.92 -15.03 -6.63
CA LEU A 167 -5.99 -14.27 -5.80
C LEU A 167 -6.22 -14.53 -4.31
N GLY A 168 -7.47 -14.56 -3.87
CA GLY A 168 -7.83 -14.88 -2.49
C GLY A 168 -7.28 -16.24 -2.04
N ARG A 169 -7.31 -17.25 -2.91
CA ARG A 169 -6.73 -18.59 -2.63
C ARG A 169 -5.20 -18.53 -2.53
N TYR A 170 -4.52 -17.74 -3.37
CA TYR A 170 -3.07 -17.53 -3.26
C TYR A 170 -2.71 -16.89 -1.93
N ILE A 171 -3.47 -15.87 -1.50
CA ILE A 171 -3.27 -15.19 -0.22
C ILE A 171 -3.43 -16.16 0.96
N LEU A 172 -4.45 -17.01 0.95
CA LEU A 172 -4.63 -18.04 1.99
C LEU A 172 -3.47 -19.03 2.05
N GLN A 173 -2.94 -19.42 0.88
CA GLN A 173 -1.77 -20.29 0.80
C GLN A 173 -0.53 -19.62 1.35
N LEU A 174 -0.29 -18.35 1.03
CA LEU A 174 0.81 -17.55 1.54
C LEU A 174 0.70 -17.38 3.07
N GLU A 175 -0.45 -16.97 3.59
CA GLU A 175 -0.72 -16.86 5.02
C GLU A 175 -0.41 -18.17 5.76
N THR A 176 -0.85 -19.31 5.20
CA THR A 176 -0.58 -20.62 5.76
C THR A 176 0.91 -20.96 5.74
N THR A 177 1.60 -20.62 4.66
CA THR A 177 3.03 -20.89 4.49
C THR A 177 3.86 -20.05 5.46
N TYR A 178 3.58 -18.74 5.57
CA TYR A 178 4.27 -17.86 6.52
C TYR A 178 4.00 -18.27 7.97
N SER A 179 2.76 -18.58 8.31
CA SER A 179 2.40 -19.02 9.66
C SER A 179 3.14 -20.30 10.06
N LYS A 180 3.33 -21.24 9.14
CA LYS A 180 4.14 -22.46 9.37
C LYS A 180 5.63 -22.14 9.49
N LEU A 181 6.16 -21.28 8.60
CA LEU A 181 7.58 -20.93 8.58
C LEU A 181 8.03 -20.26 9.88
N PHE A 182 7.21 -19.34 10.39
CA PHE A 182 7.50 -18.59 11.62
C PHE A 182 6.93 -19.23 12.88
N ASN A 183 6.26 -20.36 12.77
CA ASN A 183 5.56 -21.04 13.87
C ASN A 183 4.66 -20.10 14.70
N LYS A 184 4.00 -19.18 14.01
CA LYS A 184 3.12 -18.15 14.59
C LYS A 184 2.01 -17.85 13.59
N LYS A 185 0.79 -17.56 14.07
CA LYS A 185 -0.27 -17.04 13.21
C LYS A 185 0.13 -15.65 12.73
N LEU A 186 0.27 -15.48 11.42
CA LEU A 186 0.71 -14.24 10.79
C LEU A 186 -0.21 -13.90 9.62
N GLY A 187 -0.64 -12.63 9.56
CA GLY A 187 -1.17 -12.07 8.34
C GLY A 187 -0.07 -11.85 7.29
N VAL A 188 -0.47 -11.62 6.06
CA VAL A 188 0.44 -11.30 4.94
C VAL A 188 -0.08 -10.13 4.12
N ASP A 189 0.85 -9.27 3.72
CA ASP A 189 0.67 -8.23 2.72
C ASP A 189 1.22 -8.75 1.39
N VAL A 190 0.48 -8.56 0.32
CA VAL A 190 0.81 -9.11 -1.00
C VAL A 190 0.69 -8.03 -2.05
N GLU A 191 1.77 -7.77 -2.78
CA GLU A 191 1.72 -7.04 -4.04
C GLU A 191 1.53 -8.04 -5.19
N TRP A 192 0.61 -7.76 -6.07
CA TRP A 192 0.23 -8.66 -7.15
C TRP A 192 -0.02 -7.92 -8.46
N ALA A 193 0.03 -8.66 -9.56
CA ALA A 193 -0.27 -8.14 -10.89
C ALA A 193 -1.00 -9.19 -11.74
N ILE A 194 -1.86 -8.72 -12.64
CA ILE A 194 -2.47 -9.51 -13.70
C ILE A 194 -1.81 -9.10 -15.01
N ASP A 195 -1.23 -10.06 -15.70
CA ASP A 195 -0.63 -9.85 -17.02
C ASP A 195 -1.73 -9.65 -18.06
N GLY A 196 -1.67 -8.55 -18.83
CA GLY A 196 -2.65 -8.25 -19.86
C GLY A 196 -2.54 -9.10 -21.11
N ILE A 197 -1.51 -9.95 -21.23
CA ILE A 197 -1.29 -10.85 -22.37
C ILE A 197 -1.84 -12.25 -22.07
N ASP A 198 -1.39 -12.86 -20.99
CA ASP A 198 -1.77 -14.23 -20.62
C ASP A 198 -2.90 -14.31 -19.59
N HIS A 199 -3.30 -13.16 -19.02
CA HIS A 199 -4.35 -12.97 -18.01
C HIS A 199 -4.11 -13.74 -16.69
N ASN A 200 -2.87 -14.21 -16.47
CA ASN A 200 -2.49 -14.88 -15.23
C ASN A 200 -2.22 -13.88 -14.11
N ILE A 201 -2.43 -14.34 -12.89
CA ILE A 201 -2.13 -13.59 -11.67
C ILE A 201 -0.71 -13.95 -11.22
N TYR A 202 0.07 -12.92 -10.92
CA TYR A 202 1.44 -13.05 -10.42
C TYR A 202 1.55 -12.37 -9.06
N VAL A 203 2.15 -13.05 -8.11
CA VAL A 203 2.58 -12.45 -6.84
C VAL A 203 3.93 -11.78 -7.08
N ILE A 204 3.99 -10.48 -6.86
CA ILE A 204 5.20 -9.67 -7.09
C ILE A 204 6.05 -9.63 -5.83
N GLN A 205 5.41 -9.36 -4.70
CA GLN A 205 6.06 -9.30 -3.38
C GLN A 205 5.09 -9.79 -2.32
N THR A 206 5.64 -10.41 -1.28
CA THR A 206 4.88 -10.75 -0.08
C THR A 206 5.73 -10.53 1.16
N ARG A 207 5.11 -10.07 2.23
CA ARG A 207 5.74 -9.89 3.52
C ARG A 207 4.77 -10.24 4.64
N PRO A 208 5.30 -10.65 5.84
CA PRO A 208 4.44 -10.81 7.00
C PRO A 208 3.88 -9.45 7.42
N GLU A 209 2.60 -9.44 7.78
CA GLU A 209 1.97 -8.30 8.42
C GLU A 209 2.50 -8.21 9.88
N THR A 210 2.95 -7.03 10.30
CA THR A 210 3.66 -6.86 11.58
C THR A 210 2.91 -5.99 12.59
N ILE A 211 1.90 -5.25 12.19
CA ILE A 211 1.16 -4.33 13.07
C ILE A 211 0.22 -5.13 13.97
N HIS A 212 -0.82 -5.72 13.37
CA HIS A 212 -1.83 -6.46 14.13
C HIS A 212 -1.35 -7.85 14.58
N SER A 213 -0.41 -8.45 13.86
CA SER A 213 0.16 -9.76 14.25
C SER A 213 1.02 -9.72 15.52
N ASN A 214 1.44 -8.52 15.96
CA ASN A 214 2.19 -8.31 17.21
C ASN A 214 1.34 -7.76 18.37
N GLU A 215 0.17 -7.21 18.08
CA GLU A 215 -0.82 -6.90 19.09
C GLU A 215 -1.35 -8.24 19.62
N GLY A 216 -1.04 -8.59 20.88
CA GLY A 216 -1.64 -9.75 21.54
C GLY A 216 -3.16 -9.68 21.47
N ASP A 217 -3.87 -10.75 21.90
CA ASP A 217 -5.34 -10.80 21.99
C ASP A 217 -5.90 -9.67 22.89
N ASN A 218 -5.71 -8.43 22.47
CA ASN A 218 -6.37 -7.28 23.07
C ASN A 218 -7.84 -7.34 22.67
N LEU A 219 -8.66 -7.90 23.54
CA LEU A 219 -10.11 -7.98 23.41
C LEU A 219 -10.80 -6.63 23.63
N GLU A 220 -10.07 -5.55 23.85
CA GLU A 220 -10.62 -4.22 24.08
C GLU A 220 -10.85 -3.50 22.76
N ILE A 221 -12.12 -3.25 22.45
CA ILE A 221 -12.53 -2.40 21.34
C ILE A 221 -12.79 -1.00 21.90
N HIS A 222 -11.95 -0.04 21.56
CA HIS A 222 -12.16 1.36 21.90
C HIS A 222 -13.10 2.01 20.88
N ASN A 223 -14.24 2.50 21.35
CA ASN A 223 -15.20 3.21 20.51
C ASN A 223 -15.15 4.71 20.86
N TYR A 224 -14.66 5.53 19.94
CA TYR A 224 -14.58 6.98 20.12
C TYR A 224 -15.89 7.63 19.67
N ILE A 225 -16.53 8.39 20.57
CA ILE A 225 -17.81 9.07 20.31
C ILE A 225 -17.57 10.57 20.43
N MET A 226 -18.07 11.34 19.47
CA MET A 226 -18.05 12.79 19.50
C MET A 226 -19.40 13.28 20.07
N ASP A 227 -19.37 13.85 21.26
CA ASP A 227 -20.57 14.32 21.95
C ASP A 227 -21.14 15.62 21.36
N GLU A 228 -20.25 16.52 20.91
CA GLU A 228 -20.63 17.80 20.33
C GLU A 228 -20.35 17.80 18.81
N ARG A 229 -21.27 18.36 18.04
CA ARG A 229 -21.13 18.53 16.58
C ARG A 229 -21.20 20.01 16.23
N SER A 230 -20.29 20.45 15.37
CA SER A 230 -20.31 21.75 14.72
C SER A 230 -20.67 21.62 13.23
N ASP A 231 -20.66 22.73 12.50
CA ASP A 231 -20.86 22.72 11.06
C ASP A 231 -19.74 21.90 10.38
N VAL A 232 -20.15 21.07 9.44
CA VAL A 232 -19.23 20.24 8.65
C VAL A 232 -18.58 21.08 7.58
N LEU A 233 -17.27 21.26 7.63
CA LEU A 233 -16.50 21.99 6.61
C LEU A 233 -16.09 21.10 5.44
N VAL A 234 -15.69 19.87 5.70
CA VAL A 234 -15.29 18.87 4.70
C VAL A 234 -15.73 17.48 5.14
N THR A 235 -15.92 16.58 4.17
CA THR A 235 -16.18 15.16 4.40
C THR A 235 -15.19 14.33 3.63
N GLY A 236 -14.83 13.16 4.15
CA GLY A 236 -13.87 12.25 3.51
C GLY A 236 -14.07 10.81 3.98
N VAL A 237 -13.18 9.95 3.55
CA VAL A 237 -13.09 8.56 4.02
C VAL A 237 -12.18 8.56 5.24
N ALA A 238 -12.71 8.09 6.38
CA ALA A 238 -11.92 7.92 7.57
C ALA A 238 -10.95 6.73 7.41
N VAL A 239 -9.74 6.90 7.93
CA VAL A 239 -8.76 5.84 8.14
C VAL A 239 -8.43 5.81 9.61
N GLY A 240 -8.57 4.64 10.24
CA GLY A 240 -8.54 4.51 11.69
C GLY A 240 -9.85 4.92 12.38
N ASP A 241 -9.90 4.73 13.69
CA ASP A 241 -11.09 4.84 14.54
C ASP A 241 -11.01 6.00 15.57
N LYS A 242 -9.89 6.73 15.57
CA LYS A 242 -9.63 7.81 16.54
C LYS A 242 -10.27 9.14 16.13
N ILE A 243 -10.60 9.96 17.10
CA ILE A 243 -11.03 11.34 16.94
C ILE A 243 -9.89 12.24 17.43
N SER A 244 -9.53 13.25 16.68
CA SER A 244 -8.50 14.21 17.05
C SER A 244 -8.94 15.64 16.77
N SER A 245 -8.25 16.58 17.42
CA SER A 245 -8.43 18.02 17.19
C SER A 245 -7.08 18.73 17.21
N GLY A 246 -6.97 19.85 16.48
CA GLY A 246 -5.75 20.63 16.41
C GLY A 246 -5.89 21.81 15.45
N LYS A 247 -4.88 22.66 15.40
CA LYS A 247 -4.78 23.75 14.44
C LYS A 247 -4.50 23.19 13.04
N ILE A 248 -5.22 23.68 12.04
CA ILE A 248 -4.98 23.28 10.66
C ILE A 248 -3.69 23.89 10.14
N CYS A 249 -2.78 23.06 9.65
CA CYS A 249 -1.57 23.45 8.96
C CYS A 249 -1.58 22.88 7.53
N LEU A 250 -1.75 23.77 6.54
CA LEU A 250 -1.73 23.42 5.12
C LEU A 250 -0.31 23.47 4.59
N LEU A 251 0.21 22.31 4.18
CA LEU A 251 1.54 22.17 3.58
C LEU A 251 1.40 21.64 2.13
N LYS A 252 2.00 22.34 1.18
CA LYS A 252 2.02 21.90 -0.22
C LYS A 252 3.14 20.92 -0.51
N ASN A 253 4.22 21.00 0.23
CA ASN A 253 5.38 20.12 0.11
C ASN A 253 6.12 20.01 1.45
N ILE A 254 6.95 19.00 1.58
CA ILE A 254 7.68 18.69 2.82
C ILE A 254 8.67 19.80 3.24
N HIS A 255 9.17 20.63 2.31
CA HIS A 255 10.12 21.70 2.62
C HIS A 255 9.50 22.82 3.44
N GLU A 256 8.17 22.89 3.50
CA GLU A 256 7.40 23.84 4.32
C GLU A 256 7.26 23.37 5.78
N SER A 257 7.87 22.23 6.14
CA SER A 257 7.74 21.58 7.46
C SER A 257 8.08 22.45 8.67
N ALA A 258 8.91 23.47 8.50
CA ALA A 258 9.35 24.35 9.59
C ALA A 258 8.20 25.14 10.26
N GLN A 259 7.04 25.25 9.62
CA GLN A 259 5.85 25.93 10.17
C GLN A 259 4.89 24.98 10.88
N PHE A 260 5.15 23.65 10.89
CA PHE A 260 4.30 22.65 11.50
C PHE A 260 4.67 22.45 12.97
N GLU A 261 3.69 22.54 13.85
CA GLU A 261 3.86 22.37 15.29
C GLU A 261 3.29 21.03 15.76
N GLN A 262 3.80 20.53 16.88
CA GLN A 262 3.27 19.30 17.48
C GLN A 262 1.80 19.46 17.85
N GLY A 263 0.95 18.52 17.41
CA GLY A 263 -0.49 18.55 17.66
C GLY A 263 -1.31 19.25 16.57
N ASP A 264 -0.67 19.81 15.55
CA ASP A 264 -1.37 20.36 14.40
C ASP A 264 -2.05 19.24 13.56
N ILE A 265 -3.07 19.61 12.80
CA ILE A 265 -3.68 18.77 11.76
C ILE A 265 -3.01 19.08 10.43
N LEU A 266 -2.32 18.09 9.89
CA LEU A 266 -1.71 18.20 8.56
C LEU A 266 -2.78 18.18 7.47
N VAL A 267 -2.79 19.17 6.60
CA VAL A 267 -3.59 19.19 5.38
C VAL A 267 -2.64 19.27 4.19
N THR A 268 -2.70 18.28 3.29
CA THR A 268 -1.84 18.24 2.09
C THR A 268 -2.54 17.50 0.94
N ASP A 269 -1.98 17.54 -0.27
CA ASP A 269 -2.55 16.81 -1.40
C ASP A 269 -2.36 15.29 -1.24
N MET A 270 -1.16 14.87 -0.87
CA MET A 270 -0.79 13.46 -0.65
C MET A 270 0.45 13.40 0.25
N THR A 271 0.59 12.33 1.01
CA THR A 271 1.80 12.04 1.79
C THR A 271 2.68 11.01 1.08
N THR A 272 3.98 11.11 1.30
CA THR A 272 5.02 10.16 0.90
C THR A 272 5.83 9.77 2.13
N PRO A 273 6.72 8.77 2.09
CA PRO A 273 7.57 8.42 3.24
C PRO A 273 8.36 9.58 3.85
N ASP A 274 8.71 10.59 3.06
CA ASP A 274 9.42 11.79 3.55
C ASP A 274 8.60 12.59 4.58
N TRP A 275 7.28 12.43 4.61
CA TRP A 275 6.40 13.13 5.56
C TRP A 275 6.37 12.47 6.95
N GLU A 276 7.00 11.31 7.12
CA GLU A 276 6.97 10.55 8.38
C GLU A 276 7.31 11.40 9.63
N PRO A 277 8.32 12.28 9.62
CA PRO A 277 8.63 13.12 10.78
C PRO A 277 7.47 14.05 11.19
N ILE A 278 6.73 14.60 10.21
CA ILE A 278 5.57 15.47 10.47
C ILE A 278 4.37 14.64 10.89
N MET A 279 4.13 13.52 10.22
CA MET A 279 3.01 12.63 10.52
C MET A 279 3.05 12.14 11.97
N LYS A 280 4.23 11.87 12.52
CA LYS A 280 4.42 11.44 13.92
C LYS A 280 4.04 12.49 14.97
N ILE A 281 4.14 13.75 14.64
CA ILE A 281 3.82 14.85 15.56
C ILE A 281 2.45 15.49 15.29
N SER A 282 1.79 15.08 14.19
CA SER A 282 0.44 15.54 13.85
C SER A 282 -0.62 14.87 14.73
N SER A 283 -1.66 15.58 15.09
CA SER A 283 -2.84 15.01 15.77
C SER A 283 -3.82 14.39 14.78
N GLY A 284 -3.77 14.78 13.51
CA GLY A 284 -4.58 14.22 12.43
C GLY A 284 -4.03 14.61 11.07
N ILE A 285 -4.43 13.87 10.02
CA ILE A 285 -3.96 14.06 8.65
C ILE A 285 -5.17 14.09 7.71
N ILE A 286 -5.23 15.08 6.82
CA ILE A 286 -6.26 15.21 5.78
C ILE A 286 -5.55 15.31 4.43
N THR A 287 -5.88 14.41 3.52
CA THR A 287 -5.31 14.39 2.17
C THR A 287 -6.40 14.36 1.10
N ASN A 288 -6.11 14.91 -0.09
CA ASN A 288 -6.99 14.81 -1.25
C ASN A 288 -6.87 13.46 -1.95
N LYS A 289 -5.70 12.84 -1.91
CA LYS A 289 -5.37 11.58 -2.57
C LYS A 289 -4.91 10.57 -1.54
N GLY A 290 -5.07 9.30 -1.89
CA GLY A 290 -4.74 8.19 -1.04
C GLY A 290 -5.95 7.31 -0.78
N GLY A 291 -5.73 6.24 -0.05
CA GLY A 291 -6.74 5.28 0.37
C GLY A 291 -6.33 4.64 1.69
N ARG A 292 -7.10 3.66 2.15
CA ARG A 292 -6.85 2.95 3.42
C ARG A 292 -5.49 2.27 3.51
N THR A 293 -4.80 2.15 2.39
CA THR A 293 -3.51 1.43 2.28
C THR A 293 -2.35 2.33 1.89
N CYS A 294 -2.52 3.66 1.89
CA CYS A 294 -1.45 4.60 1.65
C CYS A 294 -0.63 4.89 2.92
N HIS A 295 0.43 5.68 2.79
CA HIS A 295 1.35 6.02 3.91
C HIS A 295 0.75 6.89 5.02
N ALA A 296 -0.36 7.58 4.77
CA ALA A 296 -1.02 8.45 5.76
C ALA A 296 -1.91 7.67 6.70
#